data_f6b40c4232c29a1be4e1f5d706ad7395
#
_entry.id   f6b40c4232c29a1be4e1f5d706ad7395
#
_cell.length_a   1.000
_cell.length_b   1.000
_cell.length_c   1.000
_cell.angle_alpha   90.00
_cell.angle_beta   90.00
_cell.angle_gamma   90.00
#
_symmetry.space_group_name_H-M   'P 1'
#
loop_
_entity.id
_entity.type
_entity.pdbx_description
1 polymer ?
#
loop_
_entity_poly.entity_id
_entity_poly.type
_entity_poly.pdbx_seq_one_letter_code
_entity_poly.pdbx_strand_id
1 'polypeptide(L)'
;MKKWLKAVLFIFPFLCLVAAVNWYVDSYAYLRITYDQIGERMVADSMNVTGLEESDFNDRKLLLACLKQQKEAKEVVVVGSSRVMNLDHTMFGTDSFYNTGLSESTFQDILAVIGILDQSGHLPEKMVIGVDAFLFNVSHDNDRWMDLEEYAVYMEDKLTNRVKDGEIYTEITDDSEGGTEVPSGGVTRKEEVEESGTTENRTAENSGTDVGHRVKTGRDNSKWLSLDYFRYNVTLLPERRRFLVDYTQDWETEQYLKHYDGSIAYQRSLREVDVQEVEALTRQSVEEHVVYRMTDYKEIDERYMELFGALIEYLQDQGVEVMLYLPPYSPMMYNYIESEEQYQVTFQVEERVRQMAQDGHAALYGSYDPAGCGLEMTDLYDIYHVKTEKMMDTFYPVFLPE
;
A
#
# COMPACT_ATOMS: atom_id res chain seq x y z
N MET A 1 -13.66 0.89 54.87
CA MET A 1 -13.77 2.17 54.13
C MET A 1 -12.43 2.93 54.04
N LYS A 2 -11.72 3.20 55.16
CA LYS A 2 -10.50 4.05 55.11
C LYS A 2 -9.31 3.53 54.25
N LYS A 3 -9.11 2.21 54.12
CA LYS A 3 -8.02 1.64 53.32
C LYS A 3 -8.29 1.73 51.80
N TRP A 4 -9.54 1.52 51.41
CA TRP A 4 -9.97 1.61 50.02
C TRP A 4 -9.91 3.05 49.53
N LEU A 5 -10.35 4.01 50.36
CA LEU A 5 -10.29 5.44 50.02
C LEU A 5 -8.82 5.93 49.80
N LYS A 6 -7.86 5.41 50.62
CA LYS A 6 -6.44 5.72 50.45
C LYS A 6 -5.87 5.12 49.14
N ALA A 7 -6.27 3.89 48.77
CA ALA A 7 -5.85 3.28 47.53
C ALA A 7 -6.38 4.08 46.31
N VAL A 8 -7.65 4.44 46.31
CA VAL A 8 -8.24 5.30 45.27
C VAL A 8 -7.56 6.64 45.18
N LEU A 9 -7.24 7.28 46.31
CA LEU A 9 -6.58 8.58 46.36
C LEU A 9 -5.12 8.52 45.82
N PHE A 10 -4.49 7.35 45.86
CA PHE A 10 -3.12 7.14 45.36
C PHE A 10 -3.11 6.77 43.87
N ILE A 11 -4.07 5.94 43.44
CA ILE A 11 -4.18 5.48 42.04
C ILE A 11 -4.74 6.57 41.13
N PHE A 12 -5.69 7.38 41.58
CA PHE A 12 -6.36 8.41 40.80
C PHE A 12 -5.41 9.44 40.18
N PRO A 13 -4.44 10.05 40.93
CA PRO A 13 -3.46 10.95 40.33
C PRO A 13 -2.60 10.31 39.27
N PHE A 14 -2.23 9.03 39.45
CA PHE A 14 -1.47 8.28 38.46
C PHE A 14 -2.29 8.06 37.17
N LEU A 15 -3.57 7.66 37.27
CA LEU A 15 -4.45 7.54 36.12
C LEU A 15 -4.66 8.89 35.41
N CYS A 16 -4.78 9.98 36.19
CA CYS A 16 -4.84 11.32 35.59
C CYS A 16 -3.55 11.68 34.83
N LEU A 17 -2.39 11.31 35.37
CA LEU A 17 -1.10 11.52 34.69
C LEU A 17 -1.03 10.72 33.38
N VAL A 18 -1.41 9.44 33.42
CA VAL A 18 -1.45 8.57 32.23
C VAL A 18 -2.36 9.19 31.16
N ALA A 19 -3.59 9.56 31.53
CA ALA A 19 -4.53 10.18 30.62
C ALA A 19 -4.02 11.52 30.07
N ALA A 20 -3.41 12.36 30.92
CA ALA A 20 -2.88 13.66 30.52
C ALA A 20 -1.72 13.52 29.51
N VAL A 21 -0.79 12.60 29.72
CA VAL A 21 0.33 12.37 28.80
C VAL A 21 -0.17 11.78 27.49
N ASN A 22 -1.06 10.79 27.55
CA ASN A 22 -1.63 10.18 26.35
C ASN A 22 -2.37 11.20 25.49
N TRP A 23 -3.15 12.09 26.11
CA TRP A 23 -3.83 13.17 25.40
C TRP A 23 -2.87 14.25 24.92
N TYR A 24 -1.84 14.57 25.72
CA TYR A 24 -0.94 15.67 25.41
C TYR A 24 -0.01 15.38 24.23
N VAL A 25 0.53 14.17 24.15
CA VAL A 25 1.42 13.73 23.06
C VAL A 25 0.60 13.26 21.87
N ASP A 26 -0.28 12.27 22.09
CA ASP A 26 -1.21 11.71 21.10
C ASP A 26 -0.55 11.38 19.75
N SER A 27 0.55 10.65 19.80
CA SER A 27 1.44 10.37 18.65
C SER A 27 0.75 9.69 17.46
N TYR A 28 -0.28 8.89 17.71
CA TYR A 28 -1.04 8.19 16.69
C TYR A 28 -2.39 8.82 16.33
N ALA A 29 -2.62 10.07 16.72
CA ALA A 29 -3.89 10.78 16.45
C ALA A 29 -5.15 10.01 16.91
N TYR A 30 -5.12 9.36 18.09
CA TYR A 30 -6.25 8.60 18.62
C TYR A 30 -7.22 9.42 19.49
N LEU A 31 -6.73 10.47 20.15
CA LEU A 31 -7.48 11.14 21.21
C LEU A 31 -7.84 12.58 20.92
N ARG A 32 -6.87 13.36 20.42
CA ARG A 32 -7.00 14.80 20.26
C ARG A 32 -7.49 15.19 18.87
N ILE A 33 -6.82 14.67 17.85
CA ILE A 33 -7.22 14.83 16.46
C ILE A 33 -7.40 13.43 15.89
N THR A 34 -8.50 13.17 15.21
CA THR A 34 -8.78 11.87 14.60
C THR A 34 -8.46 11.89 13.11
N TYR A 35 -8.22 10.74 12.51
CA TYR A 35 -8.03 10.64 11.07
C TYR A 35 -9.23 11.18 10.28
N ASP A 36 -10.47 10.97 10.79
CA ASP A 36 -11.69 11.55 10.18
C ASP A 36 -11.63 13.07 10.11
N GLN A 37 -11.15 13.75 11.20
CA GLN A 37 -11.01 15.20 11.22
C GLN A 37 -9.88 15.68 10.33
N ILE A 38 -8.78 14.92 10.23
CA ILE A 38 -7.69 15.23 9.31
C ILE A 38 -8.20 15.09 7.86
N GLY A 39 -8.84 13.97 7.54
CA GLY A 39 -9.40 13.71 6.20
C GLY A 39 -10.43 14.75 5.77
N GLU A 40 -11.30 15.19 6.69
CA GLU A 40 -12.25 16.29 6.42
C GLU A 40 -11.52 17.58 6.03
N ARG A 41 -10.48 17.97 6.77
CA ARG A 41 -9.70 19.18 6.47
C ARG A 41 -8.94 19.08 5.15
N MET A 42 -8.37 17.92 4.87
CA MET A 42 -7.66 17.68 3.62
C MET A 42 -8.59 17.75 2.41
N VAL A 43 -9.74 17.05 2.46
CA VAL A 43 -10.63 16.91 1.30
C VAL A 43 -11.59 18.10 1.15
N ALA A 44 -12.25 18.52 2.24
CA ALA A 44 -13.26 19.57 2.15
C ALA A 44 -12.66 21.00 2.10
N ASP A 45 -11.53 21.22 2.80
CA ASP A 45 -10.90 22.53 2.87
C ASP A 45 -9.64 22.64 1.97
N SER A 46 -9.25 21.59 1.27
CA SER A 46 -8.04 21.49 0.44
C SER A 46 -6.78 21.92 1.19
N MET A 47 -6.61 21.40 2.42
CA MET A 47 -5.47 21.73 3.27
C MET A 47 -4.45 20.61 3.27
N ASN A 48 -3.19 20.97 3.09
CA ASN A 48 -2.06 20.09 3.29
C ASN A 48 -1.78 19.91 4.78
N VAL A 49 -1.21 18.77 5.18
CA VAL A 49 -1.05 18.39 6.59
C VAL A 49 0.40 18.06 6.89
N THR A 50 0.94 18.66 7.96
CA THR A 50 2.25 18.33 8.53
C THR A 50 2.10 17.73 9.92
N GLY A 51 3.21 17.23 10.51
CA GLY A 51 3.20 16.57 11.81
C GLY A 51 2.70 15.13 11.75
N LEU A 52 2.66 14.57 10.56
CA LEU A 52 2.39 13.15 10.29
C LEU A 52 3.72 12.51 9.89
N GLU A 53 4.62 12.30 10.86
CA GLU A 53 5.88 11.63 10.54
C GLU A 53 5.64 10.15 10.22
N GLU A 54 6.34 9.67 9.21
CA GLU A 54 6.13 8.37 8.56
C GLU A 54 6.14 7.17 9.53
N SER A 55 6.89 7.27 10.63
CA SER A 55 6.99 6.21 11.63
C SER A 55 5.80 6.09 12.57
N ASP A 56 4.99 7.13 12.71
CA ASP A 56 4.08 7.27 13.85
C ASP A 56 2.61 7.46 13.47
N PHE A 57 2.28 7.73 12.20
CA PHE A 57 0.90 7.78 11.77
C PHE A 57 0.53 6.57 10.92
N ASN A 58 -0.75 6.26 10.90
CA ASN A 58 -1.29 5.17 10.10
C ASN A 58 -1.86 5.73 8.79
N ASP A 59 -1.09 5.57 7.72
CA ASP A 59 -1.45 6.07 6.39
C ASP A 59 -2.70 5.39 5.81
N ARG A 60 -2.95 4.10 6.12
CA ARG A 60 -4.17 3.38 5.71
C ARG A 60 -5.42 3.99 6.33
N LYS A 61 -5.38 4.32 7.63
CA LYS A 61 -6.50 4.97 8.31
C LYS A 61 -6.72 6.39 7.81
N LEU A 62 -5.66 7.13 7.54
CA LEU A 62 -5.76 8.45 6.95
C LEU A 62 -6.36 8.38 5.55
N LEU A 63 -5.84 7.48 4.70
CA LEU A 63 -6.38 7.27 3.36
C LEU A 63 -7.88 6.93 3.39
N LEU A 64 -8.27 5.96 4.22
CA LEU A 64 -9.68 5.59 4.38
C LEU A 64 -10.54 6.78 4.82
N ALA A 65 -10.04 7.59 5.77
CA ALA A 65 -10.72 8.79 6.22
C ALA A 65 -10.88 9.82 5.09
N CYS A 66 -9.85 10.04 4.27
CA CYS A 66 -9.91 10.92 3.11
C CYS A 66 -10.88 10.41 2.04
N LEU A 67 -10.79 9.12 1.67
CA LEU A 67 -11.66 8.54 0.63
C LEU A 67 -13.14 8.56 1.05
N LYS A 68 -13.45 8.40 2.34
CA LYS A 68 -14.83 8.56 2.85
C LYS A 68 -15.38 9.99 2.73
N GLN A 69 -14.54 11.00 2.63
CA GLN A 69 -14.94 12.40 2.45
C GLN A 69 -15.11 12.78 0.97
N GLN A 70 -14.56 12.00 0.05
CA GLN A 70 -14.73 12.24 -1.38
C GLN A 70 -16.19 12.01 -1.77
N LYS A 71 -16.75 12.96 -2.54
CA LYS A 71 -18.15 12.94 -2.96
C LYS A 71 -18.33 12.52 -4.42
N GLU A 72 -17.25 12.56 -5.19
CA GLU A 72 -17.23 12.32 -6.62
C GLU A 72 -15.99 11.50 -6.98
N ALA A 73 -16.11 10.70 -8.03
CA ALA A 73 -14.97 10.01 -8.61
C ALA A 73 -13.95 11.02 -9.15
N LYS A 74 -12.68 10.65 -9.10
CA LYS A 74 -11.60 11.45 -9.67
C LYS A 74 -11.39 11.08 -11.15
N GLU A 75 -10.83 12.01 -11.91
CA GLU A 75 -10.35 11.72 -13.26
C GLU A 75 -9.16 10.76 -13.21
N VAL A 76 -8.18 11.05 -12.35
CA VAL A 76 -6.97 10.25 -12.19
C VAL A 76 -6.77 9.83 -10.74
N VAL A 77 -6.53 8.53 -10.53
CA VAL A 77 -6.10 7.98 -9.23
C VAL A 77 -4.80 7.22 -9.41
N VAL A 78 -3.84 7.46 -8.50
CA VAL A 78 -2.59 6.71 -8.40
C VAL A 78 -2.69 5.73 -7.25
N VAL A 79 -2.32 4.46 -7.49
CA VAL A 79 -2.27 3.38 -6.49
C VAL A 79 -0.88 2.77 -6.50
N GLY A 80 -0.32 2.42 -5.37
CA GLY A 80 0.98 1.74 -5.29
C GLY A 80 1.70 1.97 -3.98
N SER A 81 3.00 1.76 -3.98
CA SER A 81 3.87 1.92 -2.80
C SER A 81 4.34 3.37 -2.59
N SER A 82 5.25 3.59 -1.65
CA SER A 82 5.91 4.88 -1.42
C SER A 82 6.61 5.42 -2.68
N ARG A 83 6.95 4.57 -3.62
CA ARG A 83 7.65 4.96 -4.87
C ARG A 83 6.76 5.74 -5.86
N VAL A 84 5.45 5.80 -5.62
CA VAL A 84 4.52 6.64 -6.41
C VAL A 84 3.93 7.79 -5.60
N MET A 85 4.22 7.89 -4.29
CA MET A 85 3.55 8.85 -3.41
C MET A 85 3.85 10.32 -3.76
N ASN A 86 4.93 10.61 -4.44
CA ASN A 86 5.30 11.96 -4.88
C ASN A 86 4.81 12.32 -6.31
N LEU A 87 3.99 11.45 -6.94
CA LEU A 87 3.21 11.84 -8.12
C LEU A 87 2.06 12.74 -7.67
N ASP A 88 1.95 13.94 -8.20
CA ASP A 88 0.95 14.94 -7.85
C ASP A 88 0.06 15.36 -9.03
N HIS A 89 -0.99 16.12 -8.74
CA HIS A 89 -1.98 16.55 -9.72
C HIS A 89 -1.39 17.39 -10.86
N THR A 90 -0.30 18.13 -10.63
CA THR A 90 0.31 18.98 -11.66
C THR A 90 0.95 18.16 -12.77
N MET A 91 1.43 16.95 -12.44
CA MET A 91 2.05 16.02 -13.37
C MET A 91 1.05 15.44 -14.38
N PHE A 92 -0.23 15.37 -13.98
CA PHE A 92 -1.31 14.88 -14.83
C PHE A 92 -2.19 15.99 -15.42
N GLY A 93 -1.94 17.25 -15.04
CA GLY A 93 -2.61 18.43 -15.61
C GLY A 93 -4.10 18.52 -15.25
N THR A 94 -4.54 17.90 -14.17
CA THR A 94 -5.93 17.92 -13.71
C THR A 94 -6.03 18.06 -12.18
N ASP A 95 -6.94 18.91 -11.71
CA ASP A 95 -7.26 19.02 -10.29
C ASP A 95 -8.15 17.85 -9.79
N SER A 96 -8.73 17.08 -10.71
CA SER A 96 -9.51 15.87 -10.41
C SER A 96 -8.61 14.65 -10.25
N PHE A 97 -7.66 14.76 -9.35
CA PHE A 97 -6.60 13.80 -9.08
C PHE A 97 -6.61 13.35 -7.61
N TYR A 98 -6.19 12.13 -7.35
CA TYR A 98 -5.90 11.69 -5.98
C TYR A 98 -4.82 10.59 -5.96
N ASN A 99 -3.78 10.78 -5.14
CA ASN A 99 -2.74 9.79 -4.91
C ASN A 99 -3.09 8.95 -3.66
N THR A 100 -3.30 7.67 -3.86
CA THR A 100 -3.62 6.70 -2.81
C THR A 100 -2.41 5.84 -2.41
N GLY A 101 -1.21 6.20 -2.84
CA GLY A 101 0.02 5.49 -2.50
C GLY A 101 0.20 5.33 -0.99
N LEU A 102 0.67 4.15 -0.58
CA LEU A 102 0.85 3.75 0.81
C LEU A 102 2.29 3.33 1.08
N SER A 103 2.81 3.71 2.24
CA SER A 103 4.13 3.24 2.68
C SER A 103 4.13 1.73 2.86
N GLU A 104 5.18 1.06 2.38
CA GLU A 104 5.31 -0.39 2.46
C GLU A 104 4.08 -1.15 1.92
N SER A 105 3.49 -0.66 0.83
CA SER A 105 2.30 -1.25 0.21
C SER A 105 2.53 -2.71 -0.19
N THR A 106 1.54 -3.55 0.07
CA THR A 106 1.46 -4.94 -0.39
C THR A 106 0.45 -5.05 -1.54
N PHE A 107 0.36 -6.23 -2.14
CA PHE A 107 -0.70 -6.49 -3.13
C PHE A 107 -2.10 -6.37 -2.51
N GLN A 108 -2.26 -6.79 -1.25
CA GLN A 108 -3.50 -6.64 -0.48
C GLN A 108 -3.88 -5.17 -0.27
N ASP A 109 -2.91 -4.27 -0.07
CA ASP A 109 -3.18 -2.82 -0.01
C ASP A 109 -3.74 -2.29 -1.34
N ILE A 110 -3.19 -2.73 -2.47
CA ILE A 110 -3.70 -2.36 -3.80
C ILE A 110 -5.16 -2.83 -3.94
N LEU A 111 -5.44 -4.09 -3.61
CA LEU A 111 -6.80 -4.64 -3.63
C LEU A 111 -7.73 -3.85 -2.70
N ALA A 112 -7.26 -3.51 -1.49
CA ALA A 112 -8.05 -2.76 -0.52
C ALA A 112 -8.41 -1.36 -1.04
N VAL A 113 -7.45 -0.63 -1.58
CA VAL A 113 -7.68 0.72 -2.13
C VAL A 113 -8.71 0.67 -3.26
N ILE A 114 -8.54 -0.26 -4.20
CA ILE A 114 -9.48 -0.41 -5.32
C ILE A 114 -10.84 -0.88 -4.80
N GLY A 115 -10.88 -1.75 -3.79
CA GLY A 115 -12.11 -2.18 -3.13
C GLY A 115 -12.88 -1.04 -2.46
N ILE A 116 -12.19 -0.07 -1.84
CA ILE A 116 -12.82 1.14 -1.28
C ILE A 116 -13.45 1.99 -2.40
N LEU A 117 -12.70 2.23 -3.48
CA LEU A 117 -13.17 3.02 -4.62
C LEU A 117 -14.36 2.36 -5.31
N ASP A 118 -14.30 1.05 -5.51
CA ASP A 118 -15.37 0.28 -6.12
C ASP A 118 -16.65 0.26 -5.27
N GLN A 119 -16.55 -0.05 -3.98
CA GLN A 119 -17.71 -0.06 -3.08
C GLN A 119 -18.36 1.31 -2.91
N SER A 120 -17.58 2.39 -3.00
CA SER A 120 -18.09 3.76 -2.94
C SER A 120 -18.67 4.25 -4.27
N GLY A 121 -18.47 3.51 -5.38
CA GLY A 121 -18.84 3.95 -6.71
C GLY A 121 -17.97 5.08 -7.25
N HIS A 122 -16.72 5.20 -6.76
CA HIS A 122 -15.77 6.26 -7.09
C HIS A 122 -14.55 5.74 -7.86
N LEU A 123 -14.71 4.68 -8.66
CA LEU A 123 -13.66 4.28 -9.60
C LEU A 123 -13.34 5.46 -10.54
N PRO A 124 -12.05 5.75 -10.81
CA PRO A 124 -11.65 6.89 -11.62
C PRO A 124 -11.86 6.64 -13.13
N GLU A 125 -11.67 7.69 -13.93
CA GLU A 125 -11.57 7.52 -15.38
C GLU A 125 -10.26 6.85 -15.78
N LYS A 126 -9.15 7.19 -15.08
CA LYS A 126 -7.80 6.65 -15.28
C LYS A 126 -7.19 6.21 -13.98
N MET A 127 -6.57 5.05 -13.96
CA MET A 127 -5.87 4.53 -12.79
C MET A 127 -4.41 4.23 -13.13
N VAL A 128 -3.50 4.90 -12.44
CA VAL A 128 -2.07 4.58 -12.47
C VAL A 128 -1.77 3.57 -11.37
N ILE A 129 -1.28 2.39 -11.73
CA ILE A 129 -0.87 1.36 -10.77
C ILE A 129 0.64 1.24 -10.79
N GLY A 130 1.29 1.68 -9.69
CA GLY A 130 2.71 1.45 -9.48
C GLY A 130 2.97 -0.01 -9.16
N VAL A 131 3.70 -0.69 -10.01
CA VAL A 131 3.97 -2.13 -9.92
C VAL A 131 5.42 -2.34 -9.50
N ASP A 132 5.62 -2.55 -8.21
CA ASP A 132 6.92 -2.95 -7.67
C ASP A 132 7.11 -4.46 -7.81
N ALA A 133 8.36 -4.89 -8.07
CA ALA A 133 8.66 -6.30 -8.24
C ALA A 133 8.28 -7.17 -7.02
N PHE A 134 8.37 -6.61 -5.80
CA PHE A 134 8.06 -7.31 -4.56
C PHE A 134 6.55 -7.54 -4.31
N LEU A 135 5.65 -6.94 -5.09
CA LEU A 135 4.19 -7.12 -4.91
C LEU A 135 3.75 -8.58 -5.04
N PHE A 136 4.51 -9.37 -5.79
CA PHE A 136 4.23 -10.78 -6.04
C PHE A 136 5.07 -11.72 -5.15
N ASN A 137 5.67 -11.18 -4.08
CA ASN A 137 6.45 -11.93 -3.09
C ASN A 137 5.66 -12.14 -1.80
N VAL A 138 5.02 -13.29 -1.65
CA VAL A 138 4.25 -13.62 -0.43
C VAL A 138 5.11 -13.85 0.81
N SER A 139 6.42 -14.05 0.65
CA SER A 139 7.33 -14.27 1.79
C SER A 139 7.56 -12.99 2.61
N HIS A 140 7.20 -11.83 2.08
CA HIS A 140 7.37 -10.52 2.70
C HIS A 140 6.04 -9.81 2.94
N ASP A 141 5.06 -10.53 3.41
CA ASP A 141 3.81 -9.93 3.86
C ASP A 141 4.03 -9.09 5.14
N ASN A 142 3.28 -8.02 5.26
CA ASN A 142 3.19 -7.25 6.48
C ASN A 142 1.70 -7.09 6.86
N ASP A 143 1.43 -7.00 8.14
CA ASP A 143 0.06 -6.94 8.66
C ASP A 143 -0.59 -5.55 8.54
N ARG A 144 0.06 -4.56 7.91
CA ARG A 144 -0.47 -3.19 7.84
C ARG A 144 -1.76 -3.09 7.05
N TRP A 145 -1.91 -3.87 5.97
CA TRP A 145 -3.11 -3.93 5.14
C TRP A 145 -4.35 -4.39 5.91
N MET A 146 -4.19 -5.09 7.06
CA MET A 146 -5.29 -5.51 7.92
C MET A 146 -6.14 -4.35 8.44
N ASP A 147 -5.60 -3.12 8.47
CA ASP A 147 -6.42 -1.93 8.72
C ASP A 147 -7.45 -1.66 7.60
N LEU A 148 -7.33 -2.33 6.46
CA LEU A 148 -8.25 -2.25 5.31
C LEU A 148 -8.75 -3.63 4.88
N GLU A 149 -8.64 -4.66 5.72
CA GLU A 149 -8.91 -6.08 5.42
C GLU A 149 -10.26 -6.29 4.73
N GLU A 150 -11.33 -5.66 5.23
CA GLU A 150 -12.68 -5.82 4.68
C GLU A 150 -12.74 -5.47 3.16
N TYR A 151 -11.96 -4.49 2.74
CA TYR A 151 -11.92 -4.04 1.33
C TYR A 151 -11.01 -4.91 0.48
N ALA A 152 -9.88 -5.37 1.04
CA ALA A 152 -8.97 -6.29 0.37
C ALA A 152 -9.67 -7.61 0.08
N VAL A 153 -10.30 -8.21 1.09
CA VAL A 153 -11.06 -9.47 0.96
C VAL A 153 -12.22 -9.31 -0.03
N TYR A 154 -12.97 -8.20 0.05
CA TYR A 154 -14.05 -7.94 -0.91
C TYR A 154 -13.56 -7.96 -2.36
N MET A 155 -12.43 -7.28 -2.65
CA MET A 155 -11.91 -7.23 -4.01
C MET A 155 -11.30 -8.58 -4.43
N GLU A 156 -10.57 -9.24 -3.55
CA GLU A 156 -9.99 -10.55 -3.81
C GLU A 156 -11.06 -11.61 -4.13
N ASP A 157 -12.16 -11.65 -3.38
CA ASP A 157 -13.29 -12.55 -3.63
C ASP A 157 -13.91 -12.27 -5.01
N LYS A 158 -14.07 -11.00 -5.36
CA LYS A 158 -14.63 -10.56 -6.64
C LYS A 158 -13.77 -11.02 -7.81
N LEU A 159 -12.45 -10.87 -7.71
CA LEU A 159 -11.50 -11.28 -8.74
C LEU A 159 -11.36 -12.81 -8.82
N THR A 160 -11.32 -13.49 -7.68
CA THR A 160 -11.24 -14.97 -7.63
C THR A 160 -12.45 -15.61 -8.33
N ASN A 161 -13.65 -15.06 -8.15
CA ASN A 161 -14.83 -15.55 -8.84
C ASN A 161 -14.73 -15.31 -10.35
N ARG A 162 -14.16 -14.17 -10.78
CA ARG A 162 -13.94 -13.85 -12.20
C ARG A 162 -12.96 -14.84 -12.86
N VAL A 163 -11.84 -15.17 -12.19
CA VAL A 163 -10.86 -16.16 -12.68
C VAL A 163 -11.54 -17.52 -12.89
N LYS A 164 -12.32 -17.99 -11.92
CA LYS A 164 -13.06 -19.26 -12.02
C LYS A 164 -14.08 -19.28 -13.14
N ASP A 165 -14.82 -18.18 -13.32
CA ASP A 165 -15.80 -18.04 -14.40
C ASP A 165 -15.10 -18.02 -15.77
N GLY A 166 -13.91 -17.41 -15.87
CA GLY A 166 -13.08 -17.41 -17.07
C GLY A 166 -12.56 -18.82 -17.43
N GLU A 167 -12.09 -19.59 -16.44
CA GLU A 167 -11.66 -20.98 -16.65
C GLU A 167 -12.81 -21.86 -17.19
N ILE A 168 -14.02 -21.70 -16.65
CA ILE A 168 -15.21 -22.44 -17.14
C ILE A 168 -15.52 -22.09 -18.59
N TYR A 169 -15.38 -20.82 -18.98
CA TYR A 169 -15.62 -20.39 -20.37
C TYR A 169 -14.55 -20.92 -21.34
N THR A 170 -13.29 -20.99 -20.93
CA THR A 170 -12.20 -21.56 -21.74
C THR A 170 -12.34 -23.05 -21.93
N GLU A 171 -12.74 -23.81 -20.91
CA GLU A 171 -13.04 -25.23 -21.03
C GLU A 171 -14.23 -25.50 -21.99
N ILE A 172 -15.28 -24.66 -21.94
CA ILE A 172 -16.46 -24.80 -22.84
C ILE A 172 -16.13 -24.44 -24.29
N THR A 173 -15.19 -23.53 -24.53
CA THR A 173 -14.80 -23.14 -25.89
C THR A 173 -13.82 -24.11 -26.55
N ASP A 174 -12.97 -24.80 -25.77
CA ASP A 174 -12.04 -25.81 -26.28
C ASP A 174 -12.76 -27.12 -26.67
N ASP A 175 -13.89 -27.44 -26.02
CA ASP A 175 -14.72 -28.61 -26.32
C ASP A 175 -15.61 -28.43 -27.59
N SER A 176 -15.63 -27.26 -28.22
CA SER A 176 -16.51 -26.98 -29.37
C SER A 176 -15.95 -27.36 -30.75
N GLU A 177 -14.71 -27.86 -30.85
CA GLU A 177 -14.10 -28.32 -32.12
C GLU A 177 -13.91 -29.85 -32.23
N GLY A 178 -14.64 -30.67 -31.51
CA GLY A 178 -14.52 -32.12 -31.66
C GLY A 178 -15.79 -32.87 -31.31
N GLY A 179 -16.69 -33.01 -32.25
CA GLY A 179 -17.84 -33.90 -32.10
C GLY A 179 -17.45 -35.38 -32.02
N THR A 180 -17.91 -36.09 -31.00
CA THR A 180 -18.66 -37.35 -31.07
C THR A 180 -18.82 -37.99 -29.67
N GLU A 181 -20.09 -38.24 -29.36
CA GLU A 181 -20.68 -39.34 -28.56
C GLU A 181 -20.25 -39.59 -27.09
N VAL A 182 -21.25 -39.40 -26.23
CA VAL A 182 -21.36 -39.83 -24.82
C VAL A 182 -21.29 -41.38 -24.70
N PRO A 183 -20.65 -41.88 -23.65
CA PRO A 183 -21.46 -42.67 -22.70
C PRO A 183 -21.21 -42.35 -21.22
N SER A 184 -22.31 -42.32 -20.50
CA SER A 184 -22.48 -42.25 -19.07
C SER A 184 -21.73 -43.35 -18.30
N GLY A 185 -21.02 -43.01 -17.23
CA GLY A 185 -20.50 -43.97 -16.31
C GLY A 185 -19.90 -43.34 -15.05
N GLY A 186 -20.72 -43.22 -14.00
CA GLY A 186 -20.25 -42.77 -12.70
C GLY A 186 -19.25 -43.72 -12.07
N VAL A 187 -18.19 -43.15 -11.49
CA VAL A 187 -17.38 -43.85 -10.47
C VAL A 187 -16.97 -42.83 -9.42
N THR A 188 -17.57 -42.97 -8.28
CA THR A 188 -17.10 -42.41 -7.01
C THR A 188 -15.76 -43.00 -6.63
N ARG A 189 -14.75 -42.21 -6.46
CA ARG A 189 -13.51 -42.64 -5.79
C ARG A 189 -13.22 -41.73 -4.58
N LYS A 190 -13.34 -42.34 -3.41
CA LYS A 190 -12.76 -41.84 -2.18
C LYS A 190 -11.27 -42.19 -2.21
N GLU A 191 -10.41 -41.25 -2.01
CA GLU A 191 -9.04 -41.47 -1.58
C GLU A 191 -8.85 -40.92 -0.17
N GLU A 192 -8.46 -41.84 0.69
CA GLU A 192 -8.01 -41.59 2.06
C GLU A 192 -6.59 -41.02 1.99
N VAL A 193 -6.33 -39.94 2.71
CA VAL A 193 -4.98 -39.41 2.94
C VAL A 193 -4.62 -39.65 4.39
N GLU A 194 -3.54 -40.44 4.57
CA GLU A 194 -2.95 -40.74 5.88
C GLU A 194 -2.35 -39.50 6.53
N GLU A 195 -2.69 -39.33 7.81
CA GLU A 195 -2.06 -38.41 8.73
C GLU A 195 -0.63 -38.82 9.07
N SER A 196 0.32 -37.90 9.00
CA SER A 196 1.49 -37.91 9.88
C SER A 196 1.66 -36.56 10.52
N GLY A 197 1.44 -36.56 11.84
CA GLY A 197 1.32 -35.35 12.65
C GLY A 197 2.63 -34.73 13.09
N THR A 198 2.54 -33.46 13.36
CA THR A 198 3.04 -32.89 14.64
C THR A 198 2.19 -31.67 15.00
N THR A 199 1.61 -31.80 16.16
CA THR A 199 0.61 -30.93 16.77
C THR A 199 1.31 -29.76 17.46
N GLU A 200 1.00 -28.52 17.09
CA GLU A 200 0.98 -27.43 18.06
C GLU A 200 -0.38 -26.76 18.06
N ASN A 201 -1.00 -26.82 19.23
CA ASN A 201 -2.34 -26.37 19.53
C ASN A 201 -2.51 -24.87 19.32
N ARG A 202 -3.34 -24.48 18.37
CA ARG A 202 -4.18 -23.28 18.47
C ARG A 202 -5.63 -23.71 18.43
N THR A 203 -6.25 -23.67 19.58
CA THR A 203 -7.69 -23.86 19.76
C THR A 203 -8.44 -22.75 19.03
N ALA A 204 -9.02 -23.09 17.89
CA ALA A 204 -10.06 -22.28 17.26
C ALA A 204 -11.37 -22.53 18.01
N GLU A 205 -11.79 -21.61 18.84
CA GLU A 205 -13.18 -21.51 19.30
C GLU A 205 -14.03 -20.91 18.17
N ASN A 206 -14.78 -21.78 17.54
CA ASN A 206 -15.78 -21.44 16.55
C ASN A 206 -17.01 -20.89 17.28
N SER A 207 -17.18 -19.57 17.34
CA SER A 207 -18.44 -18.92 17.65
C SER A 207 -18.76 -17.93 16.53
N GLY A 208 -19.68 -18.35 15.65
CA GLY A 208 -20.24 -17.48 14.64
C GLY A 208 -20.90 -16.25 15.25
N THR A 209 -20.22 -15.14 15.16
CA THR A 209 -20.82 -13.81 15.20
C THR A 209 -20.10 -13.00 14.15
N ASP A 210 -20.85 -12.65 13.13
CA ASP A 210 -20.55 -11.65 12.12
C ASP A 210 -20.17 -10.33 12.83
N VAL A 211 -18.89 -10.13 13.09
CA VAL A 211 -18.33 -8.87 13.58
C VAL A 211 -17.30 -8.44 12.54
N GLY A 212 -17.80 -7.85 11.45
CA GLY A 212 -16.95 -7.09 10.55
C GLY A 212 -16.11 -6.14 11.40
N HIS A 213 -14.81 -6.34 11.42
CA HIS A 213 -13.85 -5.44 12.07
C HIS A 213 -13.82 -4.12 11.29
N ARG A 214 -14.85 -3.29 11.55
CA ARG A 214 -14.92 -1.96 10.94
C ARG A 214 -13.78 -1.14 11.47
N VAL A 215 -12.82 -0.85 10.59
CA VAL A 215 -11.64 -0.03 10.91
C VAL A 215 -12.08 1.32 11.49
N LYS A 216 -11.59 1.64 12.68
CA LYS A 216 -11.92 2.89 13.38
C LYS A 216 -10.95 3.98 12.95
N THR A 217 -11.44 4.92 12.17
CA THR A 217 -10.75 6.17 11.83
C THR A 217 -11.06 7.29 12.84
N GLY A 218 -12.09 7.08 13.65
CA GLY A 218 -12.48 8.00 14.72
C GLY A 218 -11.72 7.80 16.03
N ARG A 219 -12.11 8.58 17.06
CA ARG A 219 -11.47 8.59 18.37
C ARG A 219 -11.46 7.20 19.04
N ASP A 220 -10.29 6.76 19.49
CA ASP A 220 -10.13 5.53 20.26
C ASP A 220 -10.04 5.82 21.76
N ASN A 221 -11.18 5.77 22.43
CA ASN A 221 -11.27 6.02 23.86
C ASN A 221 -10.54 4.99 24.73
N SER A 222 -10.15 3.82 24.22
CA SER A 222 -9.39 2.81 24.97
C SER A 222 -7.97 3.29 25.28
N LYS A 223 -7.45 4.23 24.50
CA LYS A 223 -6.08 4.75 24.62
C LYS A 223 -5.90 5.75 25.77
N TRP A 224 -6.98 6.32 26.33
CA TRP A 224 -6.87 7.26 27.46
C TRP A 224 -6.07 6.72 28.63
N LEU A 225 -6.31 5.47 29.03
CA LEU A 225 -5.66 4.82 30.19
C LEU A 225 -4.73 3.67 29.78
N SER A 226 -4.38 3.57 28.50
CA SER A 226 -3.43 2.58 28.01
C SER A 226 -2.01 2.87 28.54
N LEU A 227 -1.44 1.93 29.30
CA LEU A 227 -0.09 2.05 29.82
C LEU A 227 0.98 1.88 28.74
N ASP A 228 0.71 1.05 27.72
CA ASP A 228 1.66 0.86 26.62
C ASP A 228 1.71 2.13 25.76
N TYR A 229 0.57 2.73 25.48
CA TYR A 229 0.49 4.02 24.81
C TYR A 229 1.13 5.14 25.64
N PHE A 230 0.98 5.12 26.96
CA PHE A 230 1.64 6.05 27.88
C PHE A 230 3.15 5.90 27.83
N ARG A 231 3.67 4.68 27.93
CA ARG A 231 5.12 4.43 27.86
C ARG A 231 5.71 4.97 26.57
N TYR A 232 5.05 4.66 25.46
CA TYR A 232 5.45 5.16 24.13
C TYR A 232 5.42 6.71 24.09
N ASN A 233 4.31 7.32 24.47
CA ASN A 233 4.18 8.78 24.47
C ASN A 233 5.20 9.48 25.39
N VAL A 234 5.61 8.86 26.50
CA VAL A 234 6.66 9.42 27.38
C VAL A 234 8.00 9.52 26.63
N THR A 235 8.34 8.55 25.79
CA THR A 235 9.59 8.61 25.02
C THR A 235 9.57 9.74 23.98
N LEU A 236 8.40 10.10 23.48
CA LEU A 236 8.21 11.13 22.47
C LEU A 236 7.98 12.54 23.04
N LEU A 237 7.88 12.68 24.38
CA LEU A 237 7.68 14.00 25.01
C LEU A 237 8.70 15.08 24.59
N PRO A 238 10.01 14.78 24.46
CA PRO A 238 11.00 15.77 24.02
C PRO A 238 10.79 16.23 22.57
N GLU A 239 10.25 15.34 21.73
CA GLU A 239 10.07 15.56 20.30
C GLU A 239 8.62 15.88 19.91
N ARG A 240 7.76 16.14 20.90
CA ARG A 240 6.31 16.33 20.71
C ARG A 240 5.96 17.27 19.57
N ARG A 241 6.76 18.29 19.29
CA ARG A 241 6.48 19.25 18.22
C ARG A 241 6.39 18.60 16.85
N ARG A 242 7.10 17.49 16.63
CA ARG A 242 7.12 16.71 15.39
C ARG A 242 5.79 15.98 15.13
N PHE A 243 5.00 15.73 16.20
CA PHE A 243 3.71 15.05 16.14
C PHE A 243 2.52 16.00 16.30
N LEU A 244 2.74 17.31 16.17
CA LEU A 244 1.67 18.28 16.15
C LEU A 244 1.13 18.41 14.73
N VAL A 245 -0.01 17.78 14.50
CA VAL A 245 -0.75 17.98 13.26
C VAL A 245 -1.04 19.47 13.07
N ASP A 246 -0.59 20.03 11.97
CA ASP A 246 -0.85 21.40 11.54
C ASP A 246 -1.23 21.41 10.06
N TYR A 247 -1.90 22.47 9.63
CA TYR A 247 -2.47 22.59 8.30
C TYR A 247 -1.87 23.79 7.57
N THR A 248 -1.52 23.62 6.30
CA THR A 248 -0.96 24.68 5.46
C THR A 248 -1.49 24.58 4.03
N GLN A 249 -1.34 25.66 3.26
CA GLN A 249 -1.51 25.65 1.80
C GLN A 249 -0.17 25.56 1.05
N ASP A 250 0.95 25.58 1.79
CA ASP A 250 2.26 25.46 1.19
C ASP A 250 2.43 24.05 0.62
N TRP A 251 3.14 23.94 -0.50
CA TRP A 251 3.47 22.65 -1.15
C TRP A 251 4.77 22.05 -0.66
N GLU A 252 5.55 22.79 0.09
CA GLU A 252 6.78 22.33 0.73
C GLU A 252 6.93 22.99 2.09
N THR A 253 7.41 22.21 3.06
CA THR A 253 7.74 22.68 4.41
C THR A 253 9.08 22.13 4.86
N GLU A 254 9.54 22.53 6.06
CA GLU A 254 10.71 21.90 6.71
C GLU A 254 10.46 20.43 7.08
N GLN A 255 9.18 20.08 7.32
CA GLN A 255 8.73 18.77 7.74
C GLN A 255 8.16 17.98 6.56
N TYR A 256 7.93 16.68 6.77
CA TYR A 256 7.11 15.86 5.87
C TYR A 256 5.71 16.46 5.74
N LEU A 257 5.21 16.48 4.52
CA LEU A 257 3.92 17.08 4.17
C LEU A 257 3.08 16.07 3.38
N LYS A 258 1.84 15.84 3.83
CA LYS A 258 0.83 15.12 3.05
C LYS A 258 -0.07 16.15 2.40
N HIS A 259 -0.14 16.15 1.07
CA HIS A 259 -0.95 17.08 0.31
C HIS A 259 -2.42 16.67 0.29
N TYR A 260 -3.30 17.64 0.09
CA TYR A 260 -4.74 17.41 -0.01
C TYR A 260 -5.14 16.51 -1.18
N ASP A 261 -4.31 16.42 -2.21
CA ASP A 261 -4.47 15.53 -3.36
C ASP A 261 -3.90 14.12 -3.12
N GLY A 262 -3.49 13.83 -1.89
CA GLY A 262 -2.94 12.56 -1.46
C GLY A 262 -1.46 12.33 -1.79
N SER A 263 -0.80 13.20 -2.56
CA SER A 263 0.64 13.15 -2.78
C SER A 263 1.44 13.59 -1.54
N ILE A 264 2.76 13.56 -1.61
CA ILE A 264 3.65 13.95 -0.50
C ILE A 264 4.76 14.88 -0.96
N ALA A 265 5.26 15.69 -0.01
CA ALA A 265 6.60 16.25 -0.08
C ALA A 265 7.42 15.75 1.12
N TYR A 266 8.59 15.20 0.83
CA TYR A 266 9.52 14.78 1.87
C TYR A 266 10.03 15.99 2.68
N GLN A 267 10.47 15.74 3.92
CA GLN A 267 11.10 16.76 4.76
C GLN A 267 12.33 17.35 4.05
N ARG A 268 12.62 18.62 4.34
CA ARG A 268 13.72 19.35 3.69
C ARG A 268 15.05 18.63 3.75
N SER A 269 15.38 18.01 4.89
CA SER A 269 16.64 17.28 5.05
C SER A 269 16.81 16.14 4.05
N LEU A 270 15.72 15.48 3.64
CA LEU A 270 15.75 14.44 2.61
C LEU A 270 15.74 15.05 1.20
N ARG A 271 14.98 16.14 0.99
CA ARG A 271 14.96 16.82 -0.31
C ARG A 271 16.31 17.45 -0.70
N GLU A 272 17.08 17.89 0.29
CA GLU A 272 18.41 18.50 0.13
C GLU A 272 19.56 17.51 0.43
N VAL A 273 19.29 16.19 0.41
CA VAL A 273 20.29 15.16 0.68
C VAL A 273 21.48 15.25 -0.29
N ASP A 274 22.70 15.08 0.25
CA ASP A 274 23.90 15.01 -0.57
C ASP A 274 23.96 13.65 -1.31
N VAL A 275 24.29 13.68 -2.58
CA VAL A 275 24.44 12.46 -3.39
C VAL A 275 25.42 11.46 -2.78
N GLN A 276 26.45 11.92 -2.09
CA GLN A 276 27.43 11.05 -1.41
C GLN A 276 26.78 10.25 -0.27
N GLU A 277 25.77 10.82 0.40
CA GLU A 277 24.99 10.12 1.42
C GLU A 277 24.09 9.06 0.78
N VAL A 278 23.41 9.38 -0.31
CA VAL A 278 22.59 8.42 -1.08
C VAL A 278 23.46 7.26 -1.59
N GLU A 279 24.63 7.56 -2.17
CA GLU A 279 25.58 6.53 -2.61
C GLU A 279 26.10 5.67 -1.46
N ALA A 280 26.41 6.28 -0.30
CA ALA A 280 26.89 5.56 0.85
C ALA A 280 25.84 4.58 1.40
N LEU A 281 24.59 5.03 1.55
CA LEU A 281 23.45 4.20 1.97
C LEU A 281 23.18 3.06 0.98
N THR A 282 23.22 3.36 -0.33
CA THR A 282 23.03 2.33 -1.35
C THR A 282 24.15 1.30 -1.33
N ARG A 283 25.41 1.74 -1.17
CA ARG A 283 26.57 0.85 -1.07
C ARG A 283 26.49 -0.04 0.17
N GLN A 284 26.07 0.51 1.30
CA GLN A 284 25.86 -0.27 2.52
C GLN A 284 24.81 -1.36 2.29
N SER A 285 23.68 -1.03 1.67
CA SER A 285 22.62 -2.00 1.36
C SER A 285 23.11 -3.12 0.45
N VAL A 286 23.95 -2.78 -0.55
CA VAL A 286 24.60 -3.73 -1.46
C VAL A 286 25.58 -4.63 -0.73
N GLU A 287 26.43 -4.07 0.16
CA GLU A 287 27.40 -4.83 0.98
C GLU A 287 26.72 -5.77 1.99
N GLU A 288 25.57 -5.38 2.50
CA GLU A 288 24.74 -6.18 3.40
C GLU A 288 23.87 -7.19 2.65
N HIS A 289 23.91 -7.22 1.31
CA HIS A 289 23.08 -8.06 0.45
C HIS A 289 21.57 -7.87 0.68
N VAL A 290 21.14 -6.64 0.94
CA VAL A 290 19.75 -6.30 1.21
C VAL A 290 19.16 -5.53 0.03
N VAL A 291 18.14 -6.11 -0.61
CA VAL A 291 17.22 -5.41 -1.51
C VAL A 291 15.84 -5.42 -0.86
N TYR A 292 15.25 -4.24 -0.71
CA TYR A 292 14.00 -4.08 0.02
C TYR A 292 12.91 -5.05 -0.48
N ARG A 293 12.39 -5.89 0.45
CA ARG A 293 11.35 -6.90 0.22
C ARG A 293 11.65 -7.96 -0.85
N MET A 294 12.92 -8.08 -1.27
CA MET A 294 13.35 -9.10 -2.23
C MET A 294 14.08 -10.27 -1.57
N THR A 295 14.25 -10.25 -0.25
CA THR A 295 14.87 -11.36 0.49
C THR A 295 13.97 -12.59 0.40
N ASP A 296 14.56 -13.76 0.17
CA ASP A 296 13.86 -15.06 0.00
C ASP A 296 12.83 -15.10 -1.17
N TYR A 297 12.82 -14.10 -2.04
CA TYR A 297 11.98 -14.06 -3.22
C TYR A 297 12.57 -14.90 -4.35
N LYS A 298 12.20 -16.17 -4.43
CA LYS A 298 12.76 -17.13 -5.40
C LYS A 298 11.90 -17.31 -6.65
N GLU A 299 10.60 -17.18 -6.51
CA GLU A 299 9.62 -17.40 -7.56
C GLU A 299 8.42 -16.47 -7.38
N ILE A 300 7.81 -16.09 -8.49
CA ILE A 300 6.61 -15.27 -8.53
C ILE A 300 5.46 -16.08 -7.96
N ASP A 301 4.65 -15.49 -7.09
CA ASP A 301 3.38 -16.07 -6.70
C ASP A 301 2.39 -15.97 -7.86
N GLU A 302 2.10 -17.11 -8.49
CA GLU A 302 1.24 -17.18 -9.67
C GLU A 302 -0.20 -16.75 -9.32
N ARG A 303 -0.70 -17.03 -8.11
CA ARG A 303 -2.03 -16.60 -7.70
C ARG A 303 -2.13 -15.07 -7.66
N TYR A 304 -1.11 -14.37 -7.12
CA TYR A 304 -1.10 -12.91 -7.12
C TYR A 304 -0.99 -12.36 -8.55
N MET A 305 -0.23 -13.03 -9.41
CA MET A 305 -0.09 -12.64 -10.80
C MET A 305 -1.42 -12.80 -11.57
N GLU A 306 -2.11 -13.91 -11.37
CA GLU A 306 -3.46 -14.16 -11.95
C GLU A 306 -4.49 -13.14 -11.44
N LEU A 307 -4.51 -12.87 -10.13
CA LEU A 307 -5.39 -11.86 -9.55
C LEU A 307 -5.07 -10.45 -10.07
N PHE A 308 -3.80 -10.14 -10.33
CA PHE A 308 -3.41 -8.86 -10.91
C PHE A 308 -3.89 -8.72 -12.36
N GLY A 309 -3.78 -9.78 -13.17
CA GLY A 309 -4.37 -9.80 -14.51
C GLY A 309 -5.89 -9.61 -14.48
N ALA A 310 -6.59 -10.36 -13.62
CA ALA A 310 -8.03 -10.22 -13.44
C ALA A 310 -8.44 -8.83 -12.93
N LEU A 311 -7.59 -8.17 -12.13
CA LEU A 311 -7.80 -6.79 -11.68
C LEU A 311 -7.75 -5.78 -12.84
N ILE A 312 -6.76 -5.92 -13.73
CA ILE A 312 -6.65 -5.06 -14.93
C ILE A 312 -7.91 -5.19 -15.77
N GLU A 313 -8.31 -6.41 -16.10
CA GLU A 313 -9.52 -6.68 -16.89
C GLU A 313 -10.77 -6.14 -16.19
N TYR A 314 -10.89 -6.36 -14.88
CA TYR A 314 -12.02 -5.86 -14.11
C TYR A 314 -12.15 -4.34 -14.21
N LEU A 315 -11.06 -3.61 -13.99
CA LEU A 315 -11.05 -2.15 -14.08
C LEU A 315 -11.44 -1.65 -15.47
N GLN A 316 -10.92 -2.30 -16.51
CA GLN A 316 -11.26 -1.97 -17.91
C GLN A 316 -12.76 -2.22 -18.21
N ASP A 317 -13.34 -3.30 -17.71
CA ASP A 317 -14.79 -3.58 -17.84
C ASP A 317 -15.65 -2.55 -17.10
N GLN A 318 -15.11 -1.92 -16.04
CA GLN A 318 -15.74 -0.78 -15.39
C GLN A 318 -15.53 0.55 -16.14
N GLY A 319 -14.82 0.54 -17.26
CA GLY A 319 -14.53 1.72 -18.08
C GLY A 319 -13.33 2.53 -17.60
N VAL A 320 -12.48 1.98 -16.73
CA VAL A 320 -11.26 2.63 -16.23
C VAL A 320 -10.12 2.42 -17.23
N GLU A 321 -9.46 3.49 -17.66
CA GLU A 321 -8.19 3.43 -18.38
C GLU A 321 -7.07 3.04 -17.43
N VAL A 322 -6.52 1.83 -17.58
CA VAL A 322 -5.45 1.31 -16.72
C VAL A 322 -4.08 1.66 -17.28
N MET A 323 -3.25 2.27 -16.44
CA MET A 323 -1.90 2.69 -16.72
C MET A 323 -0.96 2.00 -15.73
N LEU A 324 -0.16 1.04 -16.17
CA LEU A 324 0.83 0.36 -15.34
C LEU A 324 2.11 1.18 -15.33
N TYR A 325 2.70 1.37 -14.16
CA TYR A 325 3.97 2.08 -13.99
C TYR A 325 4.98 1.22 -13.26
N LEU A 326 6.14 1.02 -13.89
CA LEU A 326 7.29 0.31 -13.32
C LEU A 326 8.29 1.34 -12.77
N PRO A 327 8.30 1.60 -11.46
CA PRO A 327 9.23 2.57 -10.89
C PRO A 327 10.67 2.06 -10.97
N PRO A 328 11.64 2.88 -11.48
CA PRO A 328 13.02 2.45 -11.67
C PRO A 328 13.78 2.31 -10.35
N TYR A 329 14.67 1.33 -10.25
CA TYR A 329 15.67 1.29 -9.17
C TYR A 329 16.74 2.39 -9.36
N SER A 330 17.47 2.71 -8.27
CA SER A 330 18.67 3.54 -8.42
C SER A 330 19.73 2.81 -9.28
N PRO A 331 20.56 3.52 -10.04
CA PRO A 331 21.55 2.87 -10.92
C PRO A 331 22.45 1.86 -10.21
N MET A 332 22.90 2.19 -9.00
CA MET A 332 23.77 1.29 -8.21
C MET A 332 23.00 0.05 -7.73
N MET A 333 21.75 0.21 -7.28
CA MET A 333 20.92 -0.90 -6.84
C MET A 333 20.52 -1.79 -8.01
N TYR A 334 20.17 -1.22 -9.15
CA TYR A 334 19.84 -1.98 -10.37
C TYR A 334 21.01 -2.84 -10.84
N ASN A 335 22.22 -2.28 -10.93
CA ASN A 335 23.42 -3.03 -11.29
C ASN A 335 23.69 -4.19 -10.33
N TYR A 336 23.42 -3.99 -9.03
CA TYR A 336 23.53 -5.05 -8.05
C TYR A 336 22.48 -6.14 -8.27
N ILE A 337 21.22 -5.79 -8.46
CA ILE A 337 20.13 -6.73 -8.77
C ILE A 337 20.46 -7.53 -10.03
N GLU A 338 20.98 -6.89 -11.07
CA GLU A 338 21.36 -7.55 -12.32
C GLU A 338 22.50 -8.55 -12.14
N SER A 339 23.47 -8.26 -11.26
CA SER A 339 24.64 -9.11 -11.01
C SER A 339 24.36 -10.34 -10.15
N GLU A 340 23.24 -10.38 -9.41
CA GLU A 340 22.95 -11.40 -8.42
C GLU A 340 21.85 -12.35 -8.89
N GLU A 341 22.16 -13.67 -8.92
CA GLU A 341 21.21 -14.71 -9.36
C GLU A 341 19.93 -14.72 -8.52
N GLN A 342 20.02 -14.43 -7.22
CA GLN A 342 18.87 -14.44 -6.31
C GLN A 342 17.83 -13.35 -6.61
N TYR A 343 18.16 -12.31 -7.36
CA TYR A 343 17.26 -11.20 -7.71
C TYR A 343 16.76 -11.23 -9.16
N GLN A 344 17.06 -12.29 -9.91
CA GLN A 344 16.60 -12.42 -11.30
C GLN A 344 15.07 -12.48 -11.44
N VAL A 345 14.37 -12.80 -10.36
CA VAL A 345 12.91 -12.72 -10.28
C VAL A 345 12.37 -11.30 -10.58
N THR A 346 13.15 -10.25 -10.30
CA THR A 346 12.79 -8.86 -10.63
C THR A 346 12.51 -8.69 -12.12
N PHE A 347 13.39 -9.25 -12.96
CA PHE A 347 13.25 -9.18 -14.42
C PHE A 347 12.11 -10.05 -14.94
N GLN A 348 11.88 -11.19 -14.28
CA GLN A 348 10.74 -12.05 -14.60
C GLN A 348 9.41 -11.35 -14.31
N VAL A 349 9.32 -10.60 -13.20
CA VAL A 349 8.13 -9.78 -12.89
C VAL A 349 7.95 -8.70 -13.97
N GLU A 350 9.00 -7.97 -14.34
CA GLU A 350 8.90 -6.95 -15.38
C GLU A 350 8.40 -7.54 -16.71
N GLU A 351 8.95 -8.67 -17.13
CA GLU A 351 8.52 -9.35 -18.36
C GLU A 351 7.05 -9.78 -18.30
N ARG A 352 6.62 -10.36 -17.17
CA ARG A 352 5.22 -10.78 -16.98
C ARG A 352 4.28 -9.57 -17.00
N VAL A 353 4.65 -8.46 -16.36
CA VAL A 353 3.85 -7.23 -16.37
C VAL A 353 3.77 -6.63 -17.77
N ARG A 354 4.87 -6.65 -18.54
CA ARG A 354 4.90 -6.24 -19.95
C ARG A 354 3.95 -7.09 -20.81
N GLN A 355 3.97 -8.40 -20.62
CA GLN A 355 3.08 -9.31 -21.32
C GLN A 355 1.61 -9.03 -20.95
N MET A 356 1.31 -8.86 -19.66
CA MET A 356 -0.05 -8.52 -19.22
C MET A 356 -0.54 -7.18 -19.78
N ALA A 357 0.33 -6.18 -19.86
CA ALA A 357 -0.02 -4.89 -20.44
C ALA A 357 -0.34 -5.04 -21.94
N GLN A 358 0.41 -5.85 -22.66
CA GLN A 358 0.18 -6.13 -24.07
C GLN A 358 -1.15 -6.89 -24.29
N ASP A 359 -1.35 -7.99 -23.58
CA ASP A 359 -2.53 -8.84 -23.71
C ASP A 359 -3.82 -8.11 -23.28
N GLY A 360 -3.73 -7.36 -22.17
CA GLY A 360 -4.83 -6.58 -21.62
C GLY A 360 -5.00 -5.20 -22.25
N HIS A 361 -4.20 -4.82 -23.27
CA HIS A 361 -4.20 -3.50 -23.89
C HIS A 361 -4.12 -2.33 -22.89
N ALA A 362 -3.39 -2.53 -21.77
CA ALA A 362 -3.11 -1.50 -20.79
C ALA A 362 -1.88 -0.70 -21.20
N ALA A 363 -1.88 0.60 -20.94
CA ALA A 363 -0.70 1.43 -21.16
C ALA A 363 0.40 1.08 -20.14
N LEU A 364 1.65 0.97 -20.60
CA LEU A 364 2.80 0.69 -19.74
C LEU A 364 3.77 1.86 -19.75
N TYR A 365 4.22 2.26 -18.57
CA TYR A 365 5.17 3.35 -18.36
C TYR A 365 6.34 2.89 -17.50
N GLY A 366 7.53 3.44 -17.81
CA GLY A 366 8.76 3.19 -17.06
C GLY A 366 9.34 1.78 -17.22
N SER A 367 10.33 1.48 -16.42
CA SER A 367 11.03 0.20 -16.33
C SER A 367 11.77 0.15 -15.01
N TYR A 368 12.06 -1.02 -14.49
CA TYR A 368 12.96 -1.16 -13.33
C TYR A 368 14.40 -0.73 -13.69
N ASP A 369 14.76 -0.75 -14.99
CA ASP A 369 16.04 -0.25 -15.49
C ASP A 369 16.06 1.30 -15.51
N PRO A 370 16.91 1.95 -14.70
CA PRO A 370 17.04 3.41 -14.67
C PRO A 370 17.62 3.99 -15.96
N ALA A 371 18.31 3.20 -16.78
CA ALA A 371 18.94 3.67 -18.01
C ALA A 371 17.91 4.16 -19.04
N GLY A 372 16.70 3.61 -19.03
CA GLY A 372 15.61 4.00 -19.93
C GLY A 372 15.19 5.46 -19.80
N CYS A 373 15.32 6.05 -18.61
CA CYS A 373 15.04 7.47 -18.33
C CYS A 373 16.29 8.30 -18.05
N GLY A 374 17.47 7.71 -18.10
CA GLY A 374 18.74 8.41 -17.81
C GLY A 374 18.87 8.83 -16.34
N LEU A 375 18.26 8.10 -15.42
CA LEU A 375 18.27 8.39 -13.99
C LEU A 375 19.69 8.24 -13.42
N GLU A 376 20.12 9.24 -12.66
CA GLU A 376 21.41 9.25 -11.96
C GLU A 376 21.22 9.19 -10.45
N MET A 377 22.28 8.90 -9.67
CA MET A 377 22.23 8.88 -8.20
C MET A 377 21.83 10.24 -7.61
N THR A 378 22.13 11.34 -8.31
CA THR A 378 21.73 12.71 -7.95
C THR A 378 20.22 12.94 -7.98
N ASP A 379 19.49 12.10 -8.72
CA ASP A 379 18.05 12.23 -8.96
C ASP A 379 17.20 11.50 -7.90
N LEU A 380 17.85 11.00 -6.84
CA LEU A 380 17.22 10.20 -5.78
C LEU A 380 17.25 10.93 -4.43
N TYR A 381 16.22 10.73 -3.64
CA TYR A 381 16.19 11.12 -2.23
C TYR A 381 16.93 10.13 -1.33
N ASP A 382 16.86 8.84 -1.67
CA ASP A 382 17.48 7.71 -0.96
C ASP A 382 17.73 6.55 -1.93
N ILE A 383 17.83 5.33 -1.43
CA ILE A 383 18.12 4.11 -2.22
C ILE A 383 17.04 3.84 -3.28
N TYR A 384 15.77 4.22 -3.02
CA TYR A 384 14.60 3.78 -3.79
C TYR A 384 13.70 4.90 -4.32
N HIS A 385 13.75 6.11 -3.72
CA HIS A 385 12.79 7.16 -4.02
C HIS A 385 13.37 8.22 -4.95
N VAL A 386 12.77 8.34 -6.12
CA VAL A 386 13.13 9.35 -7.14
C VAL A 386 12.65 10.73 -6.67
N LYS A 387 13.45 11.76 -6.90
CA LYS A 387 13.09 13.15 -6.61
C LYS A 387 11.87 13.58 -7.40
N THR A 388 10.99 14.38 -6.78
CA THR A 388 9.71 14.80 -7.36
C THR A 388 9.89 15.45 -8.72
N GLU A 389 10.91 16.30 -8.89
CA GLU A 389 11.23 16.98 -10.17
C GLU A 389 11.68 16.03 -11.28
N LYS A 390 12.01 14.78 -10.93
CA LYS A 390 12.45 13.73 -11.86
C LYS A 390 11.40 12.64 -12.12
N MET A 391 10.29 12.65 -11.37
CA MET A 391 9.27 11.60 -11.48
C MET A 391 8.73 11.49 -12.92
N MET A 392 8.45 12.61 -13.59
CA MET A 392 7.93 12.57 -14.96
C MET A 392 8.94 12.08 -15.99
N ASP A 393 10.24 12.20 -15.73
CA ASP A 393 11.29 11.61 -16.60
C ASP A 393 11.22 10.07 -16.52
N THR A 394 10.81 9.51 -15.37
CA THR A 394 10.64 8.06 -15.17
C THR A 394 9.32 7.53 -15.71
N PHE A 395 8.32 8.41 -15.92
CA PHE A 395 6.99 8.05 -16.41
C PHE A 395 6.94 8.15 -17.95
N TYR A 396 7.83 7.47 -18.63
CA TYR A 396 7.88 7.44 -20.08
C TYR A 396 7.11 6.24 -20.65
N PRO A 397 6.41 6.41 -21.80
CA PRO A 397 5.64 5.33 -22.39
C PRO A 397 6.55 4.21 -22.91
N VAL A 398 6.18 2.97 -22.65
CA VAL A 398 6.81 1.77 -23.19
C VAL A 398 6.00 1.30 -24.38
N PHE A 399 6.60 1.33 -25.58
CA PHE A 399 5.96 0.82 -26.77
C PHE A 399 6.08 -0.71 -26.78
N LEU A 400 4.97 -1.39 -26.56
CA LEU A 400 4.88 -2.84 -26.66
C LEU A 400 4.74 -3.21 -28.16
N PRO A 401 5.44 -4.27 -28.63
CA PRO A 401 5.26 -4.73 -29.99
C PRO A 401 3.82 -5.24 -30.21
N GLU A 402 3.26 -4.96 -31.40
CA GLU A 402 1.95 -5.47 -31.81
C GLU A 402 1.94 -7.00 -32.00
#